data_421c18e94404c6db6ea66b8f62340a4d
#
_entry.id   421c18e94404c6db6ea66b8f62340a4d
#
_cell.length_a   1.000
_cell.length_b   1.000
_cell.length_c   1.000
_cell.angle_alpha   90.00
_cell.angle_beta   90.00
_cell.angle_gamma   90.00
#
_symmetry.space_group_name_H-M   'P 1'
#
loop_
_entity.id
_entity.type
_entity.pdbx_description
1 polymer ?
#
loop_
_entity_poly.entity_id
_entity_poly.type
_entity_poly.pdbx_seq_one_letter_code
_entity_poly.pdbx_strand_id
1 'polypeptide(L)'
;MITVKYIDTIDGIQDLIFEQTYNATIDRTRSSYFYRGMRNASYDLTTSLSRNCKGAYAKLEQPLLDNFINYVRIEDPSINESVWKAMVIGQHYGLPTRLLDWTHSTLVALHFANTEDNLDKLGQRDCVVWRIDLRDLNRNLPPKYQEYLERKNTFVFSLDDLAALAKDIDQYDADMGDHALVCFEPPSVDQRIVNQYSFFSAIPSGITDLENFLDTHTENTVKYVIDKGLRWELRDILDQLNINERMIHPGTAGIAKWLARHYYVKSDSNERL
;
A
#
# COMPACT_ATOMS: atom_id res chain seq x y z
N MET A 1 -4.78 -0.94 -19.53
CA MET A 1 -3.98 0.32 -19.77
C MET A 1 -4.14 1.25 -18.57
N ILE A 2 -3.04 1.74 -17.98
CA ILE A 2 -3.06 2.68 -16.87
C ILE A 2 -3.56 4.05 -17.30
N THR A 3 -4.58 4.56 -16.64
CA THR A 3 -5.05 5.94 -16.86
C THR A 3 -4.24 6.90 -15.98
N VAL A 4 -3.56 7.88 -16.56
CA VAL A 4 -2.85 8.91 -15.80
C VAL A 4 -3.73 10.16 -15.71
N LYS A 5 -4.00 10.63 -14.47
CA LYS A 5 -4.74 11.86 -14.18
C LYS A 5 -3.85 12.83 -13.43
N TYR A 6 -3.84 14.09 -13.85
CA TYR A 6 -3.10 15.16 -13.17
C TYR A 6 -4.07 15.98 -12.33
N ILE A 7 -3.68 16.24 -11.08
CA ILE A 7 -4.45 17.02 -10.10
C ILE A 7 -3.63 18.24 -9.74
N ASP A 8 -4.12 19.42 -10.16
CA ASP A 8 -3.51 20.74 -9.95
C ASP A 8 -4.44 21.71 -9.21
N THR A 9 -5.60 21.20 -8.72
CA THR A 9 -6.59 21.96 -7.97
C THR A 9 -7.08 21.19 -6.74
N ILE A 10 -7.61 21.90 -5.76
CA ILE A 10 -8.23 21.29 -4.57
C ILE A 10 -9.52 20.54 -4.94
N ASP A 11 -10.27 21.02 -5.90
CA ASP A 11 -11.46 20.34 -6.40
C ASP A 11 -11.09 18.95 -6.94
N GLY A 12 -9.97 18.83 -7.68
CA GLY A 12 -9.44 17.52 -8.12
C GLY A 12 -9.03 16.60 -6.96
N ILE A 13 -8.54 17.14 -5.85
CA ILE A 13 -8.31 16.36 -4.61
C ILE A 13 -9.65 15.89 -4.01
N GLN A 14 -10.69 16.74 -3.99
CA GLN A 14 -12.02 16.36 -3.50
C GLN A 14 -12.63 15.25 -4.37
N ASP A 15 -12.53 15.37 -5.70
CA ASP A 15 -12.99 14.33 -6.62
C ASP A 15 -12.30 12.98 -6.35
N LEU A 16 -11.00 12.97 -6.07
CA LEU A 16 -10.27 11.77 -5.67
C LEU A 16 -10.75 11.22 -4.33
N ILE A 17 -10.99 12.08 -3.32
CA ILE A 17 -11.45 11.64 -1.98
C ILE A 17 -12.81 10.97 -2.07
N PHE A 18 -13.71 11.48 -2.89
CA PHE A 18 -15.09 10.97 -3.04
C PHE A 18 -15.26 10.00 -4.20
N GLU A 19 -14.17 9.59 -4.86
CA GLU A 19 -14.23 8.64 -5.96
C GLU A 19 -14.69 7.26 -5.48
N GLN A 20 -15.95 6.95 -5.72
CA GLN A 20 -16.57 5.69 -5.34
C GLN A 20 -17.53 5.23 -6.44
N THR A 21 -17.77 3.93 -6.51
CA THR A 21 -18.76 3.36 -7.42
C THR A 21 -20.00 2.90 -6.66
N TYR A 22 -21.17 3.13 -7.28
CA TYR A 22 -22.42 2.60 -6.76
C TYR A 22 -22.48 1.08 -6.96
N ASN A 23 -22.74 0.36 -5.88
CA ASN A 23 -22.94 -1.08 -5.88
C ASN A 23 -24.44 -1.40 -5.71
N ALA A 24 -25.10 -1.79 -6.80
CA ALA A 24 -26.54 -2.06 -6.83
C ALA A 24 -26.93 -3.27 -5.97
N THR A 25 -26.03 -4.23 -5.73
CA THR A 25 -26.33 -5.42 -4.93
C THR A 25 -26.63 -5.09 -3.47
N ILE A 26 -25.97 -4.06 -2.93
CA ILE A 26 -26.10 -3.63 -1.53
C ILE A 26 -26.75 -2.24 -1.40
N ASP A 27 -27.18 -1.65 -2.53
CA ASP A 27 -27.79 -0.30 -2.61
C ASP A 27 -26.91 0.77 -1.90
N ARG A 28 -25.59 0.75 -2.13
CA ARG A 28 -24.66 1.68 -1.50
C ARG A 28 -23.52 2.06 -2.45
N THR A 29 -22.99 3.27 -2.23
CA THR A 29 -21.76 3.72 -2.88
C THR A 29 -20.55 3.09 -2.17
N ARG A 30 -20.01 2.04 -2.76
CA ARG A 30 -18.80 1.34 -2.30
C ARG A 30 -18.06 0.73 -3.47
N SER A 31 -16.76 1.02 -3.56
CA SER A 31 -15.89 0.45 -4.58
C SER A 31 -15.02 -0.68 -4.02
N SER A 32 -14.43 -1.45 -4.92
CA SER A 32 -13.35 -2.41 -4.67
C SER A 32 -11.96 -1.79 -4.87
N TYR A 33 -11.86 -0.46 -4.74
CA TYR A 33 -10.63 0.26 -4.99
C TYR A 33 -9.69 0.22 -3.80
N PHE A 34 -8.41 -0.01 -4.10
CA PHE A 34 -7.31 0.11 -3.16
C PHE A 34 -6.35 1.19 -3.65
N TYR A 35 -5.79 1.91 -2.69
CA TYR A 35 -4.96 3.09 -2.95
C TYR A 35 -3.58 2.93 -2.33
N ARG A 36 -2.58 3.51 -2.99
CA ARG A 36 -1.22 3.62 -2.48
C ARG A 36 -0.66 4.99 -2.75
N GLY A 37 -0.30 5.72 -1.70
CA GLY A 37 0.37 7.01 -1.80
C GLY A 37 1.89 6.87 -1.86
N MET A 38 2.54 7.63 -2.74
CA MET A 38 3.99 7.72 -2.83
C MET A 38 4.42 9.19 -2.94
N ARG A 39 5.42 9.57 -2.15
CA ARG A 39 5.86 10.96 -1.97
C ARG A 39 6.53 11.60 -3.19
N ASN A 40 6.85 10.84 -4.20
CA ASN A 40 7.46 11.30 -5.44
C ASN A 40 6.84 10.55 -6.63
N ALA A 41 6.26 11.27 -7.57
CA ALA A 41 5.62 10.73 -8.76
C ALA A 41 6.59 10.02 -9.73
N SER A 42 7.91 10.25 -9.58
CA SER A 42 8.95 9.60 -10.37
C SER A 42 9.43 8.26 -9.78
N TYR A 43 8.91 7.84 -8.63
CA TYR A 43 9.26 6.53 -8.08
C TYR A 43 8.49 5.43 -8.77
N ASP A 44 9.22 4.35 -9.09
CA ASP A 44 8.62 3.13 -9.63
C ASP A 44 7.82 2.39 -8.55
N LEU A 45 6.79 1.70 -8.98
CA LEU A 45 5.94 0.88 -8.12
C LEU A 45 6.64 -0.47 -7.84
N THR A 46 7.60 -0.47 -6.91
CA THR A 46 8.46 -1.61 -6.59
C THR A 46 8.39 -2.02 -5.12
N THR A 47 8.62 -3.30 -4.83
CA THR A 47 8.68 -3.82 -3.45
C THR A 47 9.97 -3.40 -2.74
N SER A 48 9.97 -3.42 -1.40
CA SER A 48 11.18 -3.18 -0.62
C SER A 48 12.25 -4.24 -0.85
N LEU A 49 11.85 -5.49 -1.06
CA LEU A 49 12.75 -6.60 -1.39
C LEU A 49 13.49 -6.33 -2.71
N SER A 50 12.74 -5.98 -3.77
CA SER A 50 13.33 -5.69 -5.08
C SER A 50 14.31 -4.51 -5.02
N ARG A 51 13.95 -3.42 -4.32
CA ARG A 51 14.84 -2.27 -4.15
C ARG A 51 16.11 -2.59 -3.37
N ASN A 52 16.01 -3.43 -2.33
CA ASN A 52 17.10 -3.75 -1.42
C ASN A 52 18.04 -4.81 -2.00
N CYS A 53 17.47 -5.89 -2.54
CA CYS A 53 18.24 -7.05 -3.04
C CYS A 53 18.52 -7.00 -4.54
N LYS A 54 17.96 -6.02 -5.27
CA LYS A 54 18.12 -5.82 -6.71
C LYS A 54 17.88 -7.13 -7.48
N GLY A 55 18.66 -7.45 -8.49
CA GLY A 55 18.54 -8.67 -9.29
C GLY A 55 18.75 -10.00 -8.55
N ALA A 56 19.18 -9.96 -7.28
CA ALA A 56 19.40 -11.16 -6.45
C ALA A 56 18.19 -11.50 -5.56
N TYR A 57 17.08 -10.74 -5.60
CA TYR A 57 15.98 -10.84 -4.63
C TYR A 57 15.37 -12.26 -4.56
N ALA A 58 15.18 -12.94 -5.69
CA ALA A 58 14.62 -14.29 -5.70
C ALA A 58 15.48 -15.34 -4.96
N LYS A 59 16.81 -15.13 -4.90
CA LYS A 59 17.74 -16.03 -4.17
C LYS A 59 17.88 -15.65 -2.69
N LEU A 60 17.66 -14.39 -2.35
CA LEU A 60 17.91 -13.85 -1.01
C LEU A 60 16.66 -13.83 -0.13
N GLU A 61 15.47 -13.92 -0.70
CA GLU A 61 14.22 -13.80 0.04
C GLU A 61 14.04 -14.91 1.08
N GLN A 62 14.18 -16.18 0.67
CA GLN A 62 14.02 -17.31 1.60
C GLN A 62 15.08 -17.26 2.73
N PRO A 63 16.38 -17.12 2.47
CA PRO A 63 17.38 -16.95 3.55
C PRO A 63 17.11 -15.76 4.47
N LEU A 64 16.60 -14.64 3.93
CA LEU A 64 16.26 -13.47 4.71
C LEU A 64 15.12 -13.77 5.69
N LEU A 65 14.07 -14.44 5.22
CA LEU A 65 12.92 -14.84 6.05
C LEU A 65 13.32 -15.89 7.08
N ASP A 66 14.09 -16.90 6.71
CA ASP A 66 14.55 -17.96 7.61
C ASP A 66 15.36 -17.37 8.78
N ASN A 67 16.28 -16.43 8.47
CA ASN A 67 17.03 -15.74 9.50
C ASN A 67 16.12 -14.89 10.39
N PHE A 68 15.20 -14.14 9.81
CA PHE A 68 14.25 -13.33 10.58
C PHE A 68 13.41 -14.20 11.54
N ILE A 69 12.84 -15.29 11.03
CA ILE A 69 12.08 -16.25 11.83
C ILE A 69 12.94 -16.81 12.97
N ASN A 70 14.20 -17.18 12.70
CA ASN A 70 15.10 -17.74 13.71
C ASN A 70 15.39 -16.76 14.85
N TYR A 71 15.50 -15.47 14.58
CA TYR A 71 15.72 -14.46 15.61
C TYR A 71 14.45 -14.09 16.37
N VAL A 72 13.31 -14.03 15.72
CA VAL A 72 12.07 -13.50 16.30
C VAL A 72 11.25 -14.58 17.01
N ARG A 73 11.40 -15.87 16.67
CA ARG A 73 10.58 -16.97 17.23
C ARG A 73 10.59 -17.10 18.73
N ILE A 74 11.59 -16.53 19.43
CA ILE A 74 11.67 -16.52 20.89
C ILE A 74 10.68 -15.52 21.47
N GLU A 75 10.51 -14.36 20.80
CA GLU A 75 9.61 -13.29 21.23
C GLU A 75 8.19 -13.53 20.72
N ASP A 76 8.04 -14.03 19.51
CA ASP A 76 6.76 -14.37 18.88
C ASP A 76 6.79 -15.78 18.26
N PRO A 77 6.39 -16.83 19.01
CA PRO A 77 6.33 -18.20 18.49
C PRO A 77 5.37 -18.37 17.30
N SER A 78 4.37 -17.49 17.17
CA SER A 78 3.36 -17.56 16.10
C SER A 78 3.91 -17.22 14.71
N ILE A 79 5.14 -16.68 14.64
CA ILE A 79 5.81 -16.37 13.37
C ILE A 79 6.04 -17.61 12.50
N ASN A 80 6.05 -18.80 13.09
CA ASN A 80 6.23 -20.06 12.38
C ASN A 80 4.93 -20.64 11.77
N GLU A 81 3.78 -20.01 11.97
CA GLU A 81 2.50 -20.55 11.48
C GLU A 81 2.43 -20.58 9.94
N SER A 82 2.99 -19.57 9.28
CA SER A 82 3.13 -19.56 7.83
C SER A 82 4.21 -18.57 7.37
N VAL A 83 4.75 -18.79 6.17
CA VAL A 83 5.68 -17.87 5.52
C VAL A 83 5.05 -16.47 5.32
N TRP A 84 3.75 -16.43 5.04
CA TRP A 84 2.98 -15.20 4.85
C TRP A 84 2.88 -14.39 6.14
N LYS A 85 2.68 -15.06 7.28
CA LYS A 85 2.67 -14.41 8.60
C LYS A 85 4.05 -13.84 8.94
N ALA A 86 5.11 -14.58 8.67
CA ALA A 86 6.47 -14.09 8.84
C ALA A 86 6.76 -12.86 7.96
N MET A 87 6.29 -12.84 6.70
CA MET A 87 6.42 -11.67 5.83
C MET A 87 5.66 -10.45 6.36
N VAL A 88 4.40 -10.62 6.80
CA VAL A 88 3.59 -9.51 7.33
C VAL A 88 4.24 -8.92 8.57
N ILE A 89 4.65 -9.77 9.52
CA ILE A 89 5.35 -9.32 10.73
C ILE A 89 6.68 -8.66 10.35
N GLY A 90 7.45 -9.28 9.46
CA GLY A 90 8.72 -8.72 8.98
C GLY A 90 8.54 -7.35 8.33
N GLN A 91 7.57 -7.21 7.41
CA GLN A 91 7.23 -5.94 6.77
C GLN A 91 6.89 -4.85 7.81
N HIS A 92 6.10 -5.20 8.81
CA HIS A 92 5.73 -4.28 9.89
C HIS A 92 6.94 -3.71 10.62
N TYR A 93 7.98 -4.52 10.84
CA TYR A 93 9.24 -4.12 11.46
C TYR A 93 10.32 -3.64 10.49
N GLY A 94 10.00 -3.51 9.20
CA GLY A 94 10.91 -2.93 8.19
C GLY A 94 11.80 -3.95 7.49
N LEU A 95 11.54 -5.27 7.64
CA LEU A 95 12.20 -6.28 6.83
C LEU A 95 11.83 -6.06 5.35
N PRO A 96 12.78 -6.09 4.42
CA PRO A 96 12.45 -6.09 3.00
C PRO A 96 11.66 -7.35 2.60
N THR A 97 10.49 -7.16 2.03
CA THR A 97 9.59 -8.25 1.58
C THR A 97 9.09 -8.01 0.17
N ARG A 98 8.49 -9.05 -0.45
CA ARG A 98 7.74 -8.96 -1.71
C ARG A 98 6.37 -8.32 -1.57
N LEU A 99 5.97 -7.95 -0.36
CA LEU A 99 4.69 -7.31 -0.11
C LEU A 99 4.71 -5.83 -0.47
N LEU A 100 3.61 -5.34 -1.01
CA LEU A 100 3.40 -3.93 -1.27
C LEU A 100 2.14 -3.47 -0.52
N ASP A 101 2.28 -2.40 0.25
CA ASP A 101 1.19 -1.88 1.08
C ASP A 101 0.17 -1.11 0.22
N TRP A 102 -1.10 -1.33 0.52
CA TRP A 102 -2.24 -0.61 0.01
C TRP A 102 -3.16 -0.22 1.16
N THR A 103 -4.06 0.70 0.91
CA THR A 103 -5.11 1.08 1.86
C THR A 103 -6.46 1.20 1.15
N HIS A 104 -7.53 0.91 1.87
CA HIS A 104 -8.89 1.16 1.37
C HIS A 104 -9.31 2.64 1.50
N SER A 105 -8.54 3.42 2.24
CA SER A 105 -8.82 4.84 2.50
C SER A 105 -8.01 5.76 1.56
N THR A 106 -8.71 6.50 0.73
CA THR A 106 -8.10 7.55 -0.11
C THR A 106 -7.35 8.59 0.74
N LEU A 107 -7.91 8.95 1.90
CA LEU A 107 -7.30 9.91 2.82
C LEU A 107 -5.96 9.40 3.39
N VAL A 108 -5.89 8.12 3.72
CA VAL A 108 -4.64 7.49 4.19
C VAL A 108 -3.61 7.45 3.05
N ALA A 109 -4.02 7.12 1.83
CA ALA A 109 -3.13 7.17 0.67
C ALA A 109 -2.61 8.59 0.41
N LEU A 110 -3.47 9.61 0.49
CA LEU A 110 -3.08 11.01 0.38
C LEU A 110 -2.11 11.42 1.50
N HIS A 111 -2.29 10.93 2.73
CA HIS A 111 -1.32 11.14 3.80
C HIS A 111 0.05 10.59 3.42
N PHE A 112 0.14 9.33 2.97
CA PHE A 112 1.41 8.73 2.56
C PHE A 112 2.04 9.42 1.34
N ALA A 113 1.22 9.83 0.35
CA ALA A 113 1.70 10.62 -0.79
C ALA A 113 2.30 11.96 -0.33
N ASN A 114 1.74 12.54 0.73
CA ASN A 114 2.11 13.87 1.22
C ASN A 114 3.08 13.84 2.42
N THR A 115 3.70 12.70 2.72
CA THR A 115 4.77 12.61 3.73
C THR A 115 6.10 13.13 3.17
N GLU A 116 6.90 13.77 4.02
CA GLU A 116 8.26 14.17 3.72
C GLU A 116 9.08 14.22 5.02
N ASP A 117 10.28 13.62 4.99
CA ASP A 117 11.17 13.60 6.16
C ASP A 117 11.80 14.97 6.43
N ASN A 118 12.05 15.73 5.36
CA ASN A 118 12.51 17.12 5.43
C ASN A 118 11.40 18.04 4.91
N LEU A 119 10.75 18.78 5.80
CA LEU A 119 9.62 19.64 5.49
C LEU A 119 9.96 20.79 4.53
N ASP A 120 11.22 21.24 4.47
CA ASP A 120 11.66 22.22 3.46
C ASP A 120 11.54 21.69 2.02
N LYS A 121 11.46 20.37 1.86
CA LYS A 121 11.26 19.72 0.55
C LYS A 121 9.80 19.45 0.22
N LEU A 122 8.89 19.64 1.16
CA LEU A 122 7.47 19.51 0.89
C LEU A 122 7.03 20.60 -0.10
N GLY A 123 6.49 20.18 -1.25
CA GLY A 123 6.16 21.11 -2.34
C GLY A 123 7.26 21.27 -3.40
N GLN A 124 8.37 20.55 -3.32
CA GLN A 124 9.40 20.59 -4.38
C GLN A 124 9.18 19.55 -5.50
N ARG A 125 8.39 18.52 -5.25
CA ARG A 125 8.12 17.41 -6.18
C ARG A 125 6.66 17.03 -6.17
N ASP A 126 6.16 16.62 -7.32
CA ASP A 126 4.85 16.01 -7.44
C ASP A 126 4.82 14.70 -6.66
N CYS A 127 3.71 14.43 -6.02
CA CYS A 127 3.45 13.13 -5.40
C CYS A 127 2.40 12.35 -6.21
N VAL A 128 2.18 11.08 -5.85
CA VAL A 128 1.29 10.22 -6.60
C VAL A 128 0.43 9.37 -5.68
N VAL A 129 -0.82 9.19 -6.08
CA VAL A 129 -1.70 8.17 -5.53
C VAL A 129 -2.03 7.18 -6.65
N TRP A 130 -1.71 5.92 -6.43
CA TRP A 130 -2.13 4.82 -7.27
C TRP A 130 -3.49 4.31 -6.78
N ARG A 131 -4.37 3.99 -7.72
CA ARG A 131 -5.62 3.26 -7.48
C ARG A 131 -5.63 1.99 -8.31
N ILE A 132 -5.91 0.87 -7.69
CA ILE A 132 -6.19 -0.41 -8.34
C ILE A 132 -7.62 -0.85 -8.02
N ASP A 133 -8.25 -1.57 -8.94
CA ASP A 133 -9.54 -2.24 -8.70
C ASP A 133 -9.28 -3.72 -8.42
N LEU A 134 -9.60 -4.15 -7.21
CA LEU A 134 -9.32 -5.51 -6.77
C LEU A 134 -10.14 -6.56 -7.52
N ARG A 135 -11.38 -6.22 -7.93
CA ARG A 135 -12.19 -7.13 -8.75
C ARG A 135 -11.62 -7.31 -10.14
N ASP A 136 -11.00 -6.27 -10.67
CA ASP A 136 -10.32 -6.31 -11.95
C ASP A 136 -9.07 -7.20 -11.88
N LEU A 137 -8.24 -7.01 -10.86
CA LEU A 137 -7.07 -7.86 -10.59
C LEU A 137 -7.45 -9.34 -10.41
N ASN A 138 -8.52 -9.62 -9.67
CA ASN A 138 -8.95 -10.99 -9.37
C ASN A 138 -9.37 -11.79 -10.61
N ARG A 139 -9.70 -11.14 -11.74
CA ARG A 139 -10.00 -11.84 -13.01
C ARG A 139 -8.81 -12.61 -13.56
N ASN A 140 -7.60 -12.20 -13.22
CA ASN A 140 -6.36 -12.83 -13.68
C ASN A 140 -5.91 -14.00 -12.78
N LEU A 141 -6.55 -14.18 -11.63
CA LEU A 141 -6.18 -15.25 -10.68
C LEU A 141 -6.40 -16.64 -11.27
N PRO A 142 -5.55 -17.62 -10.94
CA PRO A 142 -5.79 -19.03 -11.29
C PRO A 142 -7.15 -19.53 -10.76
N PRO A 143 -7.78 -20.51 -11.46
CA PRO A 143 -9.13 -20.99 -11.12
C PRO A 143 -9.33 -21.35 -9.64
N LYS A 144 -8.36 -22.02 -9.00
CA LYS A 144 -8.46 -22.40 -7.58
C LYS A 144 -8.61 -21.22 -6.63
N TYR A 145 -8.04 -20.05 -6.97
CA TYR A 145 -8.15 -18.84 -6.17
C TYR A 145 -9.49 -18.13 -6.44
N GLN A 146 -9.93 -18.09 -7.71
CA GLN A 146 -11.23 -17.53 -8.07
C GLN A 146 -12.38 -18.32 -7.42
N GLU A 147 -12.39 -19.65 -7.53
CA GLU A 147 -13.37 -20.54 -6.91
C GLU A 147 -13.39 -20.39 -5.38
N TYR A 148 -12.22 -20.14 -4.77
CA TYR A 148 -12.13 -19.90 -3.34
C TYR A 148 -12.85 -18.60 -2.94
N LEU A 149 -12.64 -17.50 -3.66
CA LEU A 149 -13.30 -16.23 -3.43
C LEU A 149 -14.82 -16.34 -3.64
N GLU A 150 -15.25 -16.99 -4.71
CA GLU A 150 -16.67 -17.24 -5.01
C GLU A 150 -17.34 -18.03 -3.89
N ARG A 151 -16.74 -19.14 -3.45
CA ARG A 151 -17.27 -19.96 -2.36
C ARG A 151 -17.40 -19.19 -1.04
N LYS A 152 -16.46 -18.29 -0.75
CA LYS A 152 -16.48 -17.44 0.44
C LYS A 152 -17.37 -16.18 0.27
N ASN A 153 -17.87 -15.93 -0.92
CA ASN A 153 -18.62 -14.71 -1.27
C ASN A 153 -17.86 -13.44 -0.87
N THR A 154 -16.56 -13.40 -1.19
CA THR A 154 -15.67 -12.27 -0.93
C THR A 154 -14.86 -11.92 -2.18
N PHE A 155 -14.23 -10.75 -2.20
CA PHE A 155 -13.29 -10.34 -3.24
C PHE A 155 -11.89 -10.05 -2.70
N VAL A 156 -11.66 -10.34 -1.40
CA VAL A 156 -10.37 -10.16 -0.74
C VAL A 156 -10.03 -11.43 0.05
N PHE A 157 -8.77 -11.83 0.02
CA PHE A 157 -8.27 -12.92 0.85
C PHE A 157 -7.90 -12.39 2.24
N SER A 158 -8.05 -13.22 3.27
CA SER A 158 -7.31 -13.05 4.51
C SER A 158 -5.90 -13.65 4.38
N LEU A 159 -5.04 -13.37 5.33
CA LEU A 159 -3.72 -14.01 5.39
C LEU A 159 -3.85 -15.55 5.49
N ASP A 160 -4.81 -16.02 6.29
CA ASP A 160 -5.04 -17.48 6.46
C ASP A 160 -5.55 -18.13 5.16
N ASP A 161 -6.37 -17.42 4.38
CA ASP A 161 -6.83 -17.88 3.08
C ASP A 161 -5.65 -18.08 2.12
N LEU A 162 -4.74 -17.09 2.09
CA LEU A 162 -3.53 -17.17 1.27
C LEU A 162 -2.62 -18.32 1.72
N ALA A 163 -2.42 -18.49 3.03
CA ALA A 163 -1.63 -19.59 3.59
C ALA A 163 -2.22 -20.97 3.30
N ALA A 164 -3.54 -21.09 3.21
CA ALA A 164 -4.22 -22.34 2.85
C ALA A 164 -4.09 -22.66 1.36
N LEU A 165 -4.05 -21.65 0.49
CA LEU A 165 -3.95 -21.80 -0.97
C LEU A 165 -2.52 -21.97 -1.46
N ALA A 166 -1.56 -21.27 -0.87
CA ALA A 166 -0.14 -21.34 -1.19
C ALA A 166 0.67 -21.50 0.11
N LYS A 167 1.19 -22.69 0.35
CA LYS A 167 1.90 -23.04 1.60
C LYS A 167 3.28 -22.39 1.71
N ASP A 168 3.90 -22.14 0.56
CA ASP A 168 5.24 -21.57 0.46
C ASP A 168 5.35 -20.61 -0.74
N ILE A 169 6.48 -19.95 -0.84
CA ILE A 169 6.76 -18.94 -1.87
C ILE A 169 6.85 -19.61 -3.26
N ASP A 170 7.47 -20.79 -3.36
CA ASP A 170 7.68 -21.46 -4.63
C ASP A 170 6.34 -21.89 -5.25
N GLN A 171 5.44 -22.44 -4.43
CA GLN A 171 4.08 -22.76 -4.86
C GLN A 171 3.33 -21.50 -5.32
N TYR A 172 3.44 -20.40 -4.57
CA TYR A 172 2.81 -19.15 -4.92
C TYR A 172 3.33 -18.62 -6.27
N ASP A 173 4.64 -18.61 -6.45
CA ASP A 173 5.27 -18.15 -7.70
C ASP A 173 4.90 -19.03 -8.89
N ALA A 174 4.82 -20.35 -8.69
CA ALA A 174 4.37 -21.29 -9.73
C ALA A 174 2.89 -21.10 -10.09
N ASP A 175 2.03 -20.79 -9.10
CA ASP A 175 0.61 -20.54 -9.35
C ASP A 175 0.36 -19.21 -10.08
N MET A 176 1.07 -18.14 -9.70
CA MET A 176 0.82 -16.79 -10.21
C MET A 176 1.56 -16.49 -11.50
N GLY A 177 2.76 -17.04 -11.69
CA GLY A 177 3.61 -16.73 -12.85
C GLY A 177 3.90 -15.23 -12.99
N ASP A 178 3.73 -14.71 -14.18
CA ASP A 178 3.88 -13.29 -14.54
C ASP A 178 2.53 -12.59 -14.81
N HIS A 179 1.40 -13.30 -14.61
CA HIS A 179 0.07 -12.86 -15.06
C HIS A 179 -0.94 -12.61 -13.94
N ALA A 180 -0.64 -12.98 -12.69
CA ALA A 180 -1.54 -12.79 -11.56
C ALA A 180 -0.79 -12.40 -10.28
N LEU A 181 -1.49 -11.77 -9.34
CA LEU A 181 -1.05 -11.50 -7.98
C LEU A 181 -2.23 -11.53 -7.02
N VAL A 182 -1.98 -11.86 -5.75
CA VAL A 182 -3.00 -11.86 -4.70
C VAL A 182 -2.90 -10.59 -3.87
N CYS A 183 -4.06 -9.96 -3.64
CA CYS A 183 -4.20 -8.96 -2.58
C CYS A 183 -4.91 -9.59 -1.37
N PHE A 184 -4.42 -9.30 -0.17
CA PHE A 184 -4.95 -9.88 1.05
C PHE A 184 -4.95 -8.90 2.22
N GLU A 185 -5.85 -9.13 3.16
CA GLU A 185 -5.95 -8.38 4.40
C GLU A 185 -5.04 -9.01 5.47
N PRO A 186 -4.12 -8.24 6.07
CA PRO A 186 -3.33 -8.72 7.19
C PRO A 186 -4.20 -8.88 8.44
N PRO A 187 -3.82 -9.74 9.40
CA PRO A 187 -4.46 -9.78 10.70
C PRO A 187 -4.24 -8.45 11.43
N SER A 188 -5.23 -8.02 12.20
CA SER A 188 -5.16 -6.78 13.01
C SER A 188 -4.26 -6.99 14.24
N VAL A 189 -2.96 -7.16 14.03
CA VAL A 189 -1.98 -7.43 15.10
C VAL A 189 -1.65 -6.19 15.92
N ASP A 190 -1.85 -5.00 15.36
CA ASP A 190 -1.69 -3.74 16.10
C ASP A 190 -2.60 -2.61 15.57
N GLN A 191 -2.65 -1.51 16.34
CA GLN A 191 -3.47 -0.35 16.03
C GLN A 191 -3.04 0.38 14.74
N ARG A 192 -1.77 0.25 14.32
CA ARG A 192 -1.27 0.85 13.08
C ARG A 192 -1.93 0.22 11.87
N ILE A 193 -2.02 -1.11 11.80
CA ILE A 193 -2.67 -1.84 10.72
C ILE A 193 -4.14 -1.41 10.60
N VAL A 194 -4.83 -1.33 11.75
CA VAL A 194 -6.24 -0.91 11.81
C VAL A 194 -6.41 0.53 11.31
N ASN A 195 -5.61 1.48 11.83
CA ASN A 195 -5.73 2.90 11.47
C ASN A 195 -5.36 3.19 10.01
N GLN A 196 -4.48 2.39 9.44
CA GLN A 196 -4.07 2.54 8.04
C GLN A 196 -5.01 1.83 7.06
N TYR A 197 -6.00 1.07 7.55
CA TYR A 197 -6.84 0.22 6.69
C TYR A 197 -5.98 -0.59 5.70
N SER A 198 -4.96 -1.27 6.26
CA SER A 198 -3.88 -1.87 5.48
C SER A 198 -4.31 -3.12 4.73
N PHE A 199 -3.85 -3.21 3.50
CA PHE A 199 -3.89 -4.41 2.66
C PHE A 199 -2.51 -4.61 2.05
N PHE A 200 -2.20 -5.84 1.67
CA PHE A 200 -0.97 -6.16 0.97
C PHE A 200 -1.26 -6.81 -0.38
N SER A 201 -0.46 -6.48 -1.39
CA SER A 201 -0.30 -7.36 -2.55
C SER A 201 1.01 -8.14 -2.42
N ALA A 202 0.94 -9.45 -2.63
CA ALA A 202 2.12 -10.29 -2.76
C ALA A 202 2.55 -10.31 -4.23
N ILE A 203 3.74 -9.81 -4.52
CA ILE A 203 4.25 -9.73 -5.89
C ILE A 203 5.04 -10.99 -6.20
N PRO A 204 4.59 -11.86 -7.13
CA PRO A 204 5.33 -13.06 -7.50
C PRO A 204 6.63 -12.71 -8.22
N SER A 205 7.61 -13.60 -8.17
CA SER A 205 8.91 -13.39 -8.81
C SER A 205 8.85 -13.22 -10.33
N GLY A 206 7.79 -13.73 -10.96
CA GLY A 206 7.55 -13.57 -12.39
C GLY A 206 7.18 -12.13 -12.79
N ILE A 207 6.62 -11.32 -11.89
CA ILE A 207 6.30 -9.91 -12.15
C ILE A 207 7.51 -9.05 -11.79
N THR A 208 8.35 -8.76 -12.76
CA THR A 208 9.56 -7.94 -12.58
C THR A 208 9.32 -6.43 -12.73
N ASP A 209 8.23 -6.05 -13.42
CA ASP A 209 7.75 -4.68 -13.61
C ASP A 209 6.25 -4.64 -13.30
N LEU A 210 5.93 -4.14 -12.11
CA LEU A 210 4.54 -4.08 -11.64
C LEU A 210 3.71 -3.04 -12.40
N GLU A 211 4.30 -1.93 -12.84
CA GLU A 211 3.56 -0.93 -13.63
C GLU A 211 3.19 -1.50 -15.01
N ASN A 212 4.11 -2.19 -15.68
CA ASN A 212 3.81 -2.88 -16.92
C ASN A 212 2.77 -4.00 -16.74
N PHE A 213 2.84 -4.76 -15.63
CA PHE A 213 1.82 -5.76 -15.30
C PHE A 213 0.44 -5.11 -15.15
N LEU A 214 0.32 -4.04 -14.37
CA LEU A 214 -0.95 -3.32 -14.19
C LEU A 214 -1.47 -2.73 -15.51
N ASP A 215 -0.59 -2.21 -16.36
CA ASP A 215 -0.97 -1.66 -17.67
C ASP A 215 -1.57 -2.70 -18.61
N THR A 216 -1.01 -3.92 -18.58
CA THR A 216 -1.40 -5.00 -19.49
C THR A 216 -2.53 -5.88 -18.99
N HIS A 217 -2.66 -6.05 -17.66
CA HIS A 217 -3.59 -7.01 -17.05
C HIS A 217 -4.77 -6.36 -16.30
N THR A 218 -4.86 -5.01 -16.29
CA THR A 218 -5.98 -4.31 -15.65
C THR A 218 -6.59 -3.25 -16.55
N GLU A 219 -7.88 -2.99 -16.36
CA GLU A 219 -8.64 -1.97 -17.09
C GLU A 219 -8.84 -0.69 -16.27
N ASN A 220 -8.90 -0.84 -14.93
CA ASN A 220 -9.32 0.21 -14.02
C ASN A 220 -8.20 0.75 -13.12
N THR A 221 -6.94 0.55 -13.50
CA THR A 221 -5.81 1.15 -12.76
C THR A 221 -5.63 2.62 -13.12
N VAL A 222 -5.49 3.46 -12.10
CA VAL A 222 -5.29 4.91 -12.28
C VAL A 222 -4.08 5.39 -11.47
N LYS A 223 -3.28 6.24 -12.10
CA LYS A 223 -2.16 6.97 -11.49
C LYS A 223 -2.53 8.44 -11.36
N TYR A 224 -2.84 8.91 -10.16
CA TYR A 224 -3.13 10.32 -9.87
C TYR A 224 -1.83 11.03 -9.51
N VAL A 225 -1.36 11.90 -10.40
CA VAL A 225 -0.19 12.75 -10.17
C VAL A 225 -0.68 14.07 -9.58
N ILE A 226 -0.25 14.38 -8.37
CA ILE A 226 -0.67 15.57 -7.63
C ILE A 226 0.44 16.61 -7.70
N ASP A 227 0.09 17.81 -8.16
CA ASP A 227 1.03 18.91 -8.32
C ASP A 227 1.67 19.29 -6.97
N LYS A 228 2.94 19.52 -7.02
CA LYS A 228 3.76 19.94 -5.86
C LYS A 228 3.24 21.19 -5.17
N GLY A 229 2.64 22.11 -5.90
CA GLY A 229 2.09 23.35 -5.36
C GLY A 229 0.94 23.13 -4.38
N LEU A 230 0.19 22.02 -4.53
CA LEU A 230 -0.94 21.68 -3.65
C LEU A 230 -0.53 21.02 -2.33
N ARG A 231 0.72 20.56 -2.19
CA ARG A 231 1.10 19.64 -1.11
C ARG A 231 0.97 20.25 0.29
N TRP A 232 1.25 21.55 0.47
CA TRP A 232 1.04 22.22 1.75
C TRP A 232 -0.44 22.39 2.07
N GLU A 233 -1.25 22.83 1.12
CA GLU A 233 -2.69 22.98 1.30
C GLU A 233 -3.36 21.61 1.56
N LEU A 234 -2.96 20.57 0.81
CA LEU A 234 -3.39 19.21 1.07
C LEU A 234 -3.03 18.76 2.49
N ARG A 235 -1.85 19.14 3.00
CA ARG A 235 -1.46 18.80 4.38
C ARG A 235 -2.39 19.43 5.40
N ASP A 236 -2.74 20.69 5.21
CA ASP A 236 -3.64 21.42 6.10
C ASP A 236 -5.06 20.83 6.06
N ILE A 237 -5.55 20.47 4.88
CA ILE A 237 -6.85 19.77 4.72
C ILE A 237 -6.83 18.43 5.46
N LEU A 238 -5.80 17.61 5.31
CA LEU A 238 -5.69 16.33 6.00
C LEU A 238 -5.63 16.48 7.52
N ASP A 239 -5.00 17.55 8.04
CA ASP A 239 -5.00 17.84 9.48
C ASP A 239 -6.40 18.22 9.98
N GLN A 240 -7.16 19.03 9.23
CA GLN A 240 -8.56 19.34 9.55
C GLN A 240 -9.44 18.10 9.59
N LEU A 241 -9.16 17.11 8.73
CA LEU A 241 -9.83 15.82 8.69
C LEU A 241 -9.29 14.83 9.74
N ASN A 242 -8.37 15.25 10.61
CA ASN A 242 -7.68 14.43 11.60
C ASN A 242 -6.87 13.26 11.02
N ILE A 243 -6.41 13.38 9.77
CA ILE A 243 -5.53 12.43 9.10
C ILE A 243 -4.09 12.91 9.22
N ASN A 244 -3.40 12.48 10.25
CA ASN A 244 -2.07 12.97 10.59
C ASN A 244 -1.21 11.85 11.20
N GLU A 245 0.06 12.16 11.48
CA GLU A 245 1.05 11.19 11.93
C GLU A 245 0.66 10.50 13.25
N ARG A 246 0.00 11.20 14.18
CA ARG A 246 -0.44 10.61 15.46
C ARG A 246 -1.57 9.60 15.28
N MET A 247 -2.41 9.77 14.26
CA MET A 247 -3.49 8.84 13.93
C MET A 247 -2.94 7.64 13.13
N ILE A 248 -2.14 7.92 12.10
CA ILE A 248 -1.58 6.91 11.19
C ILE A 248 -0.52 6.03 11.89
N HIS A 249 0.25 6.63 12.79
CA HIS A 249 1.31 5.96 13.57
C HIS A 249 1.03 6.15 15.07
N PRO A 250 0.13 5.36 15.67
CA PRO A 250 -0.22 5.52 17.07
C PRO A 250 0.99 5.36 17.99
N GLY A 251 0.96 6.07 19.12
CA GLY A 251 2.03 6.08 20.11
C GLY A 251 2.93 7.31 20.03
N THR A 252 3.94 7.34 20.91
CA THR A 252 4.79 8.52 21.14
C THR A 252 5.51 9.01 19.89
N ALA A 253 5.96 8.08 19.03
CA ALA A 253 6.67 8.43 17.81
C ALA A 253 5.78 9.21 16.81
N GLY A 254 4.52 8.80 16.64
CA GLY A 254 3.57 9.52 15.79
C GLY A 254 3.18 10.88 16.35
N ILE A 255 2.98 10.97 17.68
CA ILE A 255 2.72 12.25 18.37
C ILE A 255 3.90 13.21 18.15
N ALA A 256 5.13 12.74 18.36
CA ALA A 256 6.33 13.57 18.20
C ALA A 256 6.48 14.10 16.77
N LYS A 257 6.28 13.25 15.75
CA LYS A 257 6.31 13.63 14.33
C LYS A 257 5.21 14.66 14.00
N TRP A 258 3.99 14.43 14.48
CA TRP A 258 2.89 15.36 14.29
C TRP A 258 3.20 16.72 14.90
N LEU A 259 3.68 16.79 16.16
CA LEU A 259 4.04 18.04 16.81
C LEU A 259 5.17 18.76 16.09
N ALA A 260 6.22 18.06 15.69
CA ALA A 260 7.34 18.64 14.94
C ALA A 260 6.87 19.34 13.65
N ARG A 261 5.93 18.70 12.92
CA ARG A 261 5.35 19.30 11.72
C ARG A 261 4.34 20.42 12.05
N HIS A 262 3.53 20.27 13.08
CA HIS A 262 2.50 21.25 13.46
C HIS A 262 3.10 22.61 13.82
N TYR A 263 4.28 22.63 14.42
CA TYR A 263 5.02 23.84 14.78
C TYR A 263 6.07 24.27 13.74
N TYR A 264 6.11 23.61 12.60
CA TYR A 264 7.06 23.97 11.54
C TYR A 264 6.67 25.30 10.89
N VAL A 265 7.66 26.18 10.72
CA VAL A 265 7.51 27.49 10.05
C VAL A 265 8.25 27.43 8.71
N LYS A 266 7.55 27.73 7.62
CA LYS A 266 8.17 27.80 6.29
C LYS A 266 9.21 28.93 6.25
N SER A 267 10.36 28.68 5.63
CA SER A 267 11.47 29.64 5.52
C SER A 267 11.09 31.00 4.87
N ASP A 268 10.12 30.98 3.97
CA ASP A 268 9.63 32.19 3.28
C ASP A 268 8.71 33.09 4.14
N SER A 269 8.36 32.67 5.37
CA SER A 269 7.48 33.40 6.28
C SER A 269 8.24 34.37 7.23
N ASN A 270 9.56 34.33 7.24
CA ASN A 270 10.39 35.18 8.12
C ASN A 270 10.37 36.69 7.79
N GLU A 271 9.73 37.12 6.71
CA GLU A 271 9.57 38.55 6.38
C GLU A 271 8.24 39.14 6.87
N ARG A 272 7.39 38.37 7.59
CA ARG A 272 6.02 38.82 7.98
C ARG A 272 5.71 38.77 9.49
N LEU A 273 6.71 38.54 10.35
CA LEU A 273 6.54 38.64 11.81
C LEU A 273 7.19 39.88 12.36
#